data_76fba6cdbae123ae7abbc6d43f8e2cf3
#
_entry.id   76fba6cdbae123ae7abbc6d43f8e2cf3
#
_cell.length_a   1.000
_cell.length_b   1.000
_cell.length_c   1.000
_cell.angle_alpha   90.00
_cell.angle_beta   90.00
_cell.angle_gamma   90.00
#
_symmetry.space_group_name_H-M   'P 1'
#
loop_
_entity.id
_entity.type
_entity.pdbx_description
1 polymer ?
#
loop_
_entity_poly.entity_id
_entity_poly.type
_entity_poly.pdbx_seq_one_letter_code
_entity_poly.pdbx_strand_id
1 'polypeptide(L)'
;MITEIITMAAEVAEHAAPAAGVSGSIVGGLAGLGAALGVGMIGSKAAEAVGRNPGAFGNILTISIIGMALAEGLGIIAFFAVK
;
A
#
# COMPACT_ATOMS: atom_id res chain seq x y z
N MET A 1 -19.51 -16.08 5.34
CA MET A 1 -19.30 -14.73 5.79
C MET A 1 -18.45 -13.91 4.83
N ILE A 2 -17.29 -14.41 4.45
CA ILE A 2 -16.45 -13.71 3.49
C ILE A 2 -17.15 -13.56 2.15
N THR A 3 -17.84 -14.63 1.72
CA THR A 3 -18.57 -14.58 0.47
C THR A 3 -19.63 -13.49 0.50
N GLU A 4 -20.31 -13.35 1.64
CA GLU A 4 -21.35 -12.34 1.76
C GLU A 4 -20.74 -10.95 1.73
N ILE A 5 -19.59 -10.77 2.38
CA ILE A 5 -18.93 -9.47 2.38
C ILE A 5 -18.51 -9.12 0.96
N ILE A 6 -17.94 -10.08 0.24
CA ILE A 6 -17.51 -9.84 -1.13
C ILE A 6 -18.72 -9.51 -2.02
N THR A 7 -19.81 -10.22 -1.85
CA THR A 7 -21.03 -9.98 -2.62
C THR A 7 -21.57 -8.59 -2.34
N MET A 8 -21.60 -8.20 -1.07
CA MET A 8 -22.10 -6.89 -0.70
C MET A 8 -21.20 -5.79 -1.26
N ALA A 9 -19.90 -6.00 -1.20
CA ALA A 9 -18.97 -5.04 -1.74
C ALA A 9 -19.15 -4.89 -3.25
N ALA A 10 -19.38 -5.99 -3.95
CA ALA A 10 -19.61 -5.95 -5.37
C ALA A 10 -20.90 -5.23 -5.71
N GLU A 11 -21.95 -5.46 -4.93
CA GLU A 11 -23.21 -4.77 -5.17
C GLU A 11 -23.10 -3.28 -4.93
N VAL A 12 -22.40 -2.89 -3.87
CA VAL A 12 -22.19 -1.48 -3.59
C VAL A 12 -21.38 -0.84 -4.71
N ALA A 13 -20.34 -1.52 -5.16
CA ALA A 13 -19.51 -1.00 -6.24
C ALA A 13 -20.31 -0.84 -7.51
N GLU A 14 -21.20 -1.80 -7.81
CA GLU A 14 -22.01 -1.75 -9.01
C GLU A 14 -22.99 -0.58 -8.97
N HIS A 15 -23.60 -0.36 -7.83
CA HIS A 15 -24.54 0.75 -7.68
C HIS A 15 -23.83 2.09 -7.66
N ALA A 16 -22.59 2.12 -7.17
CA ALA A 16 -21.83 3.35 -7.10
C ALA A 16 -21.14 3.70 -8.40
N ALA A 17 -21.04 2.74 -9.32
CA ALA A 17 -20.32 2.96 -10.58
C ALA A 17 -20.79 4.20 -11.32
N PRO A 18 -22.11 4.44 -11.43
CA PRO A 18 -22.56 5.67 -12.12
C PRO A 18 -22.18 6.92 -11.38
N ALA A 19 -21.86 6.80 -10.10
CA ALA A 19 -21.47 7.95 -9.30
C ALA A 19 -19.98 8.16 -9.39
N ALA A 20 -19.50 8.09 -10.52
CA ALA A 20 -18.16 8.50 -10.95
C ALA A 20 -17.06 8.47 -9.90
N GLY A 21 -15.92 8.03 -10.24
CA GLY A 21 -14.73 8.23 -9.47
C GLY A 21 -14.39 7.12 -8.48
N VAL A 22 -15.34 6.29 -8.15
CA VAL A 22 -15.07 5.22 -7.19
C VAL A 22 -14.75 3.92 -7.90
N SER A 23 -15.56 3.59 -8.89
CA SER A 23 -15.35 2.33 -9.60
C SER A 23 -14.07 2.41 -10.44
N GLY A 24 -13.41 1.30 -10.59
CA GLY A 24 -12.20 1.25 -11.38
C GLY A 24 -10.97 1.71 -10.63
N SER A 25 -11.15 2.55 -9.63
CA SER A 25 -10.04 3.08 -8.86
C SER A 25 -9.91 2.45 -7.49
N ILE A 26 -10.85 1.57 -7.12
CA ILE A 26 -10.82 1.00 -5.78
C ILE A 26 -9.60 0.13 -5.57
N VAL A 27 -9.31 -0.76 -6.51
CA VAL A 27 -8.16 -1.64 -6.37
C VAL A 27 -6.88 -0.83 -6.36
N GLY A 28 -6.76 0.12 -7.31
CA GLY A 28 -5.60 0.99 -7.35
C GLY A 28 -5.45 1.82 -6.09
N GLY A 29 -6.57 2.32 -5.58
CA GLY A 29 -6.54 3.11 -4.35
C GLY A 29 -6.12 2.29 -3.15
N LEU A 30 -6.64 1.07 -3.02
CA LEU A 30 -6.26 0.21 -1.91
C LEU A 30 -4.81 -0.22 -2.01
N ALA A 31 -4.35 -0.51 -3.22
CA ALA A 31 -2.95 -0.88 -3.42
C ALA A 31 -2.04 0.29 -3.10
N GLY A 32 -2.43 1.49 -3.55
CA GLY A 32 -1.65 2.68 -3.26
C GLY A 32 -1.61 2.99 -1.77
N LEU A 33 -2.74 2.87 -1.12
CA LEU A 33 -2.81 3.08 0.32
C LEU A 33 -1.92 2.07 1.04
N GLY A 34 -2.02 0.79 0.65
CA GLY A 34 -1.21 -0.24 1.27
C GLY A 34 0.27 0.00 1.07
N ALA A 35 0.66 0.38 -0.14
CA ALA A 35 2.06 0.68 -0.43
C ALA A 35 2.53 1.88 0.39
N ALA A 36 1.72 2.93 0.47
CA ALA A 36 2.09 4.11 1.22
C ALA A 36 2.23 3.82 2.71
N LEU A 37 1.30 3.04 3.25
CA LEU A 37 1.40 2.63 4.65
C LEU A 37 2.63 1.77 4.89
N GLY A 38 2.91 0.84 3.97
CA GLY A 38 4.09 0.00 4.09
C GLY A 38 5.37 0.81 4.09
N VAL A 39 5.50 1.74 3.15
CA VAL A 39 6.66 2.62 3.08
C VAL A 39 6.76 3.46 4.35
N GLY A 40 5.64 4.03 4.80
CA GLY A 40 5.63 4.84 6.00
C GLY A 40 6.03 4.08 7.23
N MET A 41 5.56 2.85 7.38
CA MET A 41 5.89 2.03 8.53
C MET A 41 7.37 1.66 8.53
N ILE A 42 7.89 1.28 7.37
CA ILE A 42 9.31 0.96 7.27
C ILE A 42 10.16 2.18 7.58
N GLY A 43 9.80 3.34 7.01
CA GLY A 43 10.54 4.55 7.25
C GLY A 43 10.51 4.99 8.71
N SER A 44 9.33 4.88 9.32
CA SER A 44 9.18 5.23 10.72
C SER A 44 10.05 4.36 11.61
N LYS A 45 10.03 3.05 11.37
CA LYS A 45 10.84 2.13 12.16
C LYS A 45 12.32 2.30 11.88
N ALA A 46 12.67 2.64 10.66
CA ALA A 46 14.06 2.89 10.32
C ALA A 46 14.58 4.13 11.07
N ALA A 47 13.77 5.18 11.09
CA ALA A 47 14.17 6.40 11.80
C ALA A 47 14.35 6.12 13.28
N GLU A 48 13.44 5.36 13.87
CA GLU A 48 13.53 4.98 15.27
C GLU A 48 14.79 4.16 15.53
N ALA A 49 15.07 3.20 14.67
CA ALA A 49 16.24 2.33 14.81
C ALA A 49 17.52 3.14 14.72
N VAL A 50 17.60 4.08 13.78
CA VAL A 50 18.79 4.93 13.66
C VAL A 50 18.96 5.80 14.91
N GLY A 51 17.83 6.29 15.44
CA GLY A 51 17.88 7.07 16.66
C GLY A 51 18.44 6.29 17.85
N ARG A 52 18.12 5.00 17.91
CA ARG A 52 18.61 4.14 18.98
C ARG A 52 20.02 3.64 18.73
N ASN A 53 20.40 3.51 17.49
CA ASN A 53 21.69 2.93 17.14
C ASN A 53 22.29 3.64 15.94
N PRO A 54 22.80 4.87 16.13
CA PRO A 54 23.34 5.63 15.00
C PRO A 54 24.48 4.92 14.29
N GLY A 55 25.21 4.06 15.01
CA GLY A 55 26.31 3.32 14.41
C GLY A 55 25.87 2.32 13.35
N ALA A 56 24.59 1.94 13.34
CA ALA A 56 24.07 1.00 12.37
C ALA A 56 23.36 1.70 11.21
N PHE A 57 23.56 3.00 11.04
CA PHE A 57 22.84 3.77 10.03
C PHE A 57 22.93 3.16 8.64
N GLY A 58 24.11 2.73 8.23
CA GLY A 58 24.27 2.17 6.89
C GLY A 58 23.46 0.91 6.66
N ASN A 59 23.49 0.00 7.63
CA ASN A 59 22.74 -1.25 7.52
C ASN A 59 21.24 -0.99 7.58
N ILE A 60 20.80 -0.09 8.46
CA ILE A 60 19.40 0.24 8.58
C ILE A 60 18.90 0.91 7.31
N LEU A 61 19.70 1.83 6.78
CA LEU A 61 19.33 2.52 5.53
C LEU A 61 19.17 1.53 4.39
N THR A 62 20.13 0.62 4.26
CA THR A 62 20.10 -0.34 3.16
C THR A 62 18.86 -1.21 3.20
N ILE A 63 18.58 -1.82 4.34
CA ILE A 63 17.43 -2.73 4.43
C ILE A 63 16.12 -1.96 4.31
N SER A 64 16.11 -0.73 4.80
CA SER A 64 14.90 0.10 4.74
C SER A 64 14.59 0.49 3.30
N ILE A 65 15.60 0.90 2.56
CA ILE A 65 15.40 1.29 1.16
C ILE A 65 14.90 0.09 0.36
N ILE A 66 15.49 -1.08 0.60
CA ILE A 66 15.03 -2.29 -0.09
C ILE A 66 13.56 -2.57 0.22
N GLY A 67 13.18 -2.50 1.48
CA GLY A 67 11.80 -2.74 1.87
C GLY A 67 10.85 -1.72 1.30
N MET A 68 11.23 -0.44 1.34
CA MET A 68 10.38 0.61 0.80
C MET A 68 10.25 0.51 -0.71
N ALA A 69 11.33 0.14 -1.38
CA ALA A 69 11.29 -0.02 -2.83
C ALA A 69 10.38 -1.18 -3.23
N LEU A 70 10.42 -2.27 -2.47
CA LEU A 70 9.53 -3.40 -2.74
C LEU A 70 8.08 -3.03 -2.53
N ALA A 71 7.79 -2.28 -1.47
CA ALA A 71 6.42 -1.84 -1.20
C ALA A 71 5.92 -0.93 -2.31
N GLU A 72 6.76 0.01 -2.75
CA GLU A 72 6.39 0.90 -3.84
C GLU A 72 6.24 0.13 -5.15
N GLY A 73 7.13 -0.82 -5.39
CA GLY A 73 7.06 -1.63 -6.59
C GLY A 73 5.74 -2.37 -6.68
N LEU A 74 5.30 -2.94 -5.56
CA LEU A 74 4.02 -3.61 -5.52
C LEU A 74 2.87 -2.64 -5.81
N GLY A 75 2.95 -1.44 -5.26
CA GLY A 75 1.94 -0.42 -5.52
C GLY A 75 1.91 -0.02 -6.99
N ILE A 76 3.07 0.13 -7.59
CA ILE A 76 3.16 0.49 -9.01
C ILE A 76 2.59 -0.63 -9.88
N ILE A 77 2.94 -1.87 -9.57
CA ILE A 77 2.43 -3.02 -10.31
C ILE A 77 0.90 -3.04 -10.23
N ALA A 78 0.36 -2.86 -9.04
CA ALA A 78 -1.09 -2.87 -8.87
C ALA A 78 -1.73 -1.72 -9.63
N PHE A 79 -1.10 -0.55 -9.61
CA PHE A 79 -1.63 0.62 -10.28
C PHE A 79 -1.76 0.37 -11.80
N PHE A 80 -0.75 -0.21 -12.39
CA PHE A 80 -0.76 -0.46 -13.82
C PHE A 80 -1.52 -1.73 -14.20
N ALA A 81 -1.69 -2.65 -13.26
CA ALA A 81 -2.43 -3.88 -13.53
C ALA A 81 -3.94 -3.65 -13.51
N VAL A 82 -4.39 -2.58 -12.86
CA VAL A 82 -5.81 -2.27 -12.78
C VAL A 82 -6.20 -1.49 -14.02
N LYS A 83 -7.10 -2.05 -14.79
CA LYS A 83 -7.57 -1.41 -16.02
C LYS A 83 -9.04 -1.09 -15.94
#